data_9b709639f128beadd30b3c9757974665
#
_entry.id   9b709639f128beadd30b3c9757974665
#
_cell.length_a   1.000
_cell.length_b   1.000
_cell.length_c   1.000
_cell.angle_alpha   90.00
_cell.angle_beta   90.00
_cell.angle_gamma   90.00
#
_symmetry.space_group_name_H-M   'P 1'
#
loop_
_entity.id
_entity.type
_entity.pdbx_description
1 polymer ?
#
loop_
_entity_poly.entity_id
_entity_poly.type
_entity_poly.pdbx_seq_one_letter_code
_entity_poly.pdbx_strand_id
1 'polypeptide(L)'
;MAHTSPLPFLHETLLFLILAGILIPLLQRLRINQVLGFLVMGMVAGPNGLGLWVNEWPALKLLTFADSTSVHSLAELGVIFLMFLIGLEVSPERIWALRRWVFLGGSAQVLISATFIGSLAYAFGNTVGVAVMLGLVLSLSSTAVVMQLLTDRRAMTSPTGQASFSILMLQDFAVVPLLILVDLLTRPAQSGVTTLVMGTVLKSVAAVVLIYLVGKRVVGPLFRVFAHRRQPEVFMALTLLVALGTAEITAQAGLSMALGAFLAGLLLSETTYRHKVEVTVEPFKGLLMGVFFMSVGMGIDLREVARNHVWIVLSVIGLLTIKATVITGIFRVGGRSWGQSIEGGLLLSQGGEFAFIVVGYAATAALIPQEVAQFMLLVVSLSLLVTPLVARLGHAIRERLDEGLTAQPLDETVAEELSGHVVIAGFGRIGQLLAKVLEQKGVAYVAIEHDAHVATRLRAQGQPVYYGNAAHPGMLRKLHTEHAAALVITTDQPSAAMHAVTAAREAYPSLPIYARSRDEQHARELREVGATAVVPETLEAGLQLSAFALHTVGLPEGVIAQTLEAERERRVKLK
;
A
#
# COMPACT_ATOMS: atom_id res chain seq x y z
N MET A 1 -38.28 6.99 -34.24
CA MET A 1 -38.20 5.58 -33.83
C MET A 1 -36.90 5.43 -33.03
N ALA A 2 -36.99 5.32 -31.71
CA ALA A 2 -35.84 5.03 -30.88
C ALA A 2 -35.43 3.59 -31.12
N HIS A 3 -34.28 3.38 -31.76
CA HIS A 3 -33.64 2.07 -31.80
C HIS A 3 -33.30 1.67 -30.33
N THR A 4 -34.20 0.93 -29.70
CA THR A 4 -33.84 0.22 -28.47
C THR A 4 -32.79 -0.81 -28.86
N SER A 5 -31.55 -0.61 -28.43
CA SER A 5 -30.50 -1.61 -28.60
C SER A 5 -31.00 -2.94 -27.98
N PRO A 6 -30.78 -4.09 -28.64
CA PRO A 6 -31.25 -5.38 -28.15
C PRO A 6 -30.64 -5.80 -26.80
N LEU A 7 -29.58 -5.13 -26.37
CA LEU A 7 -28.94 -5.33 -25.08
C LEU A 7 -29.05 -4.03 -24.26
N PRO A 8 -29.80 -4.03 -23.14
CA PRO A 8 -29.76 -2.91 -22.23
C PRO A 8 -28.32 -2.72 -21.74
N PHE A 9 -27.90 -1.46 -21.59
CA PHE A 9 -26.58 -1.06 -21.07
C PHE A 9 -25.37 -1.32 -22.00
N LEU A 10 -25.58 -1.70 -23.27
CA LEU A 10 -24.47 -1.94 -24.20
C LEU A 10 -23.62 -0.68 -24.41
N HIS A 11 -24.28 0.48 -24.53
CA HIS A 11 -23.60 1.77 -24.73
C HIS A 11 -22.71 2.12 -23.53
N GLU A 12 -23.25 2.04 -22.31
CA GLU A 12 -22.53 2.33 -21.06
C GLU A 12 -21.36 1.38 -20.87
N THR A 13 -21.57 0.09 -21.16
CA THR A 13 -20.52 -0.93 -21.08
C THR A 13 -19.39 -0.65 -22.08
N LEU A 14 -19.73 -0.35 -23.33
CA LEU A 14 -18.72 -0.03 -24.36
C LEU A 14 -17.97 1.25 -24.02
N LEU A 15 -18.67 2.29 -23.57
CA LEU A 15 -18.03 3.53 -23.14
C LEU A 15 -17.08 3.30 -21.98
N PHE A 16 -17.50 2.53 -20.96
CA PHE A 16 -16.63 2.14 -19.87
C PHE A 16 -15.38 1.38 -20.35
N LEU A 17 -15.54 0.39 -21.22
CA LEU A 17 -14.41 -0.38 -21.74
C LEU A 17 -13.44 0.48 -22.57
N ILE A 18 -13.93 1.44 -23.33
CA ILE A 18 -13.10 2.40 -24.05
C ILE A 18 -12.31 3.26 -23.07
N LEU A 19 -12.98 3.81 -22.05
CA LEU A 19 -12.32 4.63 -21.02
C LEU A 19 -11.30 3.81 -20.23
N ALA A 20 -11.66 2.62 -19.80
CA ALA A 20 -10.78 1.75 -19.03
C ALA A 20 -9.60 1.19 -19.85
N GLY A 21 -9.86 0.77 -21.09
CA GLY A 21 -8.85 0.10 -21.93
C GLY A 21 -7.91 1.05 -22.67
N ILE A 22 -8.35 2.26 -23.00
CA ILE A 22 -7.58 3.21 -23.80
C ILE A 22 -7.11 4.40 -22.98
N LEU A 23 -8.04 5.06 -22.28
CA LEU A 23 -7.75 6.34 -21.65
C LEU A 23 -6.99 6.19 -20.33
N ILE A 24 -7.32 5.18 -19.52
CA ILE A 24 -6.59 4.93 -18.25
C ILE A 24 -5.11 4.62 -18.50
N PRO A 25 -4.70 3.74 -19.41
CA PRO A 25 -3.27 3.55 -19.74
C PRO A 25 -2.58 4.84 -20.21
N LEU A 26 -3.32 5.72 -20.92
CA LEU A 26 -2.79 7.02 -21.33
C LEU A 26 -2.56 7.95 -20.13
N LEU A 27 -3.49 8.00 -19.19
CA LEU A 27 -3.37 8.77 -17.94
C LEU A 27 -2.25 8.24 -17.05
N GLN A 28 -2.04 6.92 -17.02
CA GLN A 28 -0.92 6.30 -16.30
C GLN A 28 0.45 6.74 -16.86
N ARG A 29 0.57 6.94 -18.17
CA ARG A 29 1.78 7.55 -18.77
C ARG A 29 2.05 8.96 -18.25
N LEU A 30 1.01 9.69 -17.87
CA LEU A 30 1.09 11.00 -17.22
C LEU A 30 1.32 10.90 -15.71
N ARG A 31 1.58 9.69 -15.19
CA ARG A 31 1.76 9.38 -13.76
C ARG A 31 0.52 9.70 -12.91
N ILE A 32 -0.66 9.64 -13.50
CA ILE A 32 -1.94 9.73 -12.79
C ILE A 32 -2.30 8.33 -12.32
N ASN A 33 -2.62 8.21 -11.02
CA ASN A 33 -3.07 6.95 -10.42
C ASN A 33 -4.37 6.47 -11.10
N GLN A 34 -4.51 5.16 -11.29
CA GLN A 34 -5.68 4.54 -11.92
C GLN A 34 -6.99 4.93 -11.25
N VAL A 35 -7.04 4.92 -9.91
CA VAL A 35 -8.21 5.33 -9.10
C VAL A 35 -8.63 6.75 -9.43
N LEU A 36 -7.66 7.69 -9.46
CA LEU A 36 -7.91 9.09 -9.81
C LEU A 36 -8.35 9.22 -11.27
N GLY A 37 -7.77 8.42 -12.17
CA GLY A 37 -8.18 8.38 -13.57
C GLY A 37 -9.66 8.05 -13.74
N PHE A 38 -10.14 6.99 -13.10
CA PHE A 38 -11.55 6.59 -13.12
C PHE A 38 -12.48 7.65 -12.51
N LEU A 39 -12.07 8.23 -11.37
CA LEU A 39 -12.84 9.27 -10.71
C LEU A 39 -12.99 10.52 -11.58
N VAL A 40 -11.90 11.01 -12.18
CA VAL A 40 -11.93 12.16 -13.10
C VAL A 40 -12.76 11.83 -14.35
N MET A 41 -12.64 10.61 -14.87
CA MET A 41 -13.45 10.17 -16.02
C MET A 41 -14.93 10.16 -15.70
N GLY A 42 -15.32 9.64 -14.53
CA GLY A 42 -16.70 9.68 -14.04
C GLY A 42 -17.21 11.10 -13.92
N MET A 43 -16.41 12.01 -13.38
CA MET A 43 -16.74 13.44 -13.26
C MET A 43 -16.95 14.09 -14.63
N VAL A 44 -16.10 13.81 -15.61
CA VAL A 44 -16.18 14.38 -16.96
C VAL A 44 -17.32 13.75 -17.77
N ALA A 45 -17.38 12.42 -17.85
CA ALA A 45 -18.36 11.71 -18.67
C ALA A 45 -19.72 11.53 -17.98
N GLY A 46 -19.84 11.92 -16.72
CA GLY A 46 -21.05 11.80 -15.92
C GLY A 46 -22.14 12.83 -16.25
N PRO A 47 -23.33 12.67 -15.65
CA PRO A 47 -24.47 13.56 -15.86
C PRO A 47 -24.20 15.00 -15.41
N ASN A 48 -23.33 15.18 -14.41
CA ASN A 48 -22.94 16.49 -13.86
C ASN A 48 -21.72 17.12 -14.58
N GLY A 49 -21.14 16.42 -15.55
CA GLY A 49 -20.04 16.90 -16.40
C GLY A 49 -20.54 17.22 -17.82
N LEU A 50 -20.03 16.51 -18.81
CA LEU A 50 -20.44 16.64 -20.22
C LEU A 50 -21.93 16.34 -20.41
N GLY A 51 -22.55 15.55 -19.53
CA GLY A 51 -23.98 15.25 -19.56
C GLY A 51 -24.88 16.48 -19.50
N LEU A 52 -24.44 17.57 -18.87
CA LEU A 52 -25.19 18.84 -18.82
C LEU A 52 -25.42 19.46 -20.18
N TRP A 53 -24.52 19.22 -21.13
CA TRP A 53 -24.48 19.87 -22.42
C TRP A 53 -25.04 18.99 -23.54
N VAL A 54 -25.52 17.80 -23.21
CA VAL A 54 -26.10 16.84 -24.16
C VAL A 54 -27.33 17.42 -24.90
N ASN A 55 -28.11 18.26 -24.22
CA ASN A 55 -29.29 18.91 -24.83
C ASN A 55 -28.88 19.94 -25.88
N GLU A 56 -27.75 20.61 -25.73
CA GLU A 56 -27.22 21.61 -26.70
C GLU A 56 -26.41 20.92 -27.81
N TRP A 57 -25.69 19.87 -27.47
CA TRP A 57 -24.81 19.11 -28.34
C TRP A 57 -25.12 17.62 -28.32
N PRO A 58 -26.10 17.13 -29.10
CA PRO A 58 -26.54 15.72 -29.08
C PRO A 58 -25.44 14.70 -29.33
N ALA A 59 -24.35 15.07 -30.01
CA ALA A 59 -23.20 14.20 -30.24
C ALA A 59 -22.48 13.80 -28.95
N LEU A 60 -22.56 14.61 -27.89
CA LEU A 60 -21.99 14.29 -26.57
C LEU A 60 -22.66 13.11 -25.90
N LYS A 61 -23.89 12.74 -26.33
CA LYS A 61 -24.57 11.54 -25.82
C LYS A 61 -23.75 10.26 -26.03
N LEU A 62 -22.88 10.23 -27.05
CA LEU A 62 -21.99 9.09 -27.30
C LEU A 62 -20.83 8.99 -26.30
N LEU A 63 -20.49 10.09 -25.63
CA LEU A 63 -19.36 10.20 -24.69
C LEU A 63 -19.79 10.34 -23.25
N THR A 64 -21.10 10.26 -22.96
CA THR A 64 -21.65 10.47 -21.62
C THR A 64 -22.48 9.28 -21.17
N PHE A 65 -22.47 9.04 -19.86
CA PHE A 65 -23.34 8.08 -19.21
C PHE A 65 -24.72 8.72 -19.01
N ALA A 66 -25.69 8.31 -19.82
CA ALA A 66 -27.05 8.87 -19.78
C ALA A 66 -27.86 8.29 -18.60
N ASP A 67 -27.63 7.03 -18.24
CA ASP A 67 -28.33 6.34 -17.17
C ASP A 67 -27.39 6.05 -15.99
N SER A 68 -27.56 6.85 -14.94
CA SER A 68 -26.80 6.69 -13.68
C SER A 68 -27.20 5.41 -12.92
N THR A 69 -28.42 4.92 -13.09
CA THR A 69 -28.97 3.80 -12.31
C THR A 69 -28.24 2.51 -12.63
N SER A 70 -27.97 2.26 -13.91
CA SER A 70 -27.28 1.06 -14.39
C SER A 70 -25.81 1.02 -13.96
N VAL A 71 -25.16 2.19 -14.03
CA VAL A 71 -23.76 2.32 -13.57
C VAL A 71 -23.68 2.14 -12.05
N HIS A 72 -24.70 2.62 -11.32
CA HIS A 72 -24.77 2.47 -9.88
C HIS A 72 -24.87 1.00 -9.43
N SER A 73 -25.76 0.22 -10.06
CA SER A 73 -25.87 -1.22 -9.77
C SER A 73 -24.58 -1.99 -10.04
N LEU A 74 -23.89 -1.62 -11.12
CA LEU A 74 -22.59 -2.22 -11.44
C LEU A 74 -21.49 -1.75 -10.45
N ALA A 75 -21.58 -0.52 -9.97
CA ALA A 75 -20.68 0.02 -8.94
C ALA A 75 -20.86 -0.69 -7.59
N GLU A 76 -22.09 -1.09 -7.22
CA GLU A 76 -22.34 -1.88 -6.01
C GLU A 76 -21.61 -3.25 -6.07
N LEU A 77 -21.62 -3.91 -7.22
CA LEU A 77 -20.78 -5.09 -7.43
C LEU A 77 -19.31 -4.78 -7.27
N GLY A 78 -18.84 -3.62 -7.74
CA GLY A 78 -17.48 -3.14 -7.53
C GLY A 78 -17.12 -3.03 -6.05
N VAL A 79 -18.02 -2.50 -5.23
CA VAL A 79 -17.87 -2.43 -3.76
C VAL A 79 -17.76 -3.81 -3.14
N ILE A 80 -18.66 -4.73 -3.52
CA ILE A 80 -18.66 -6.11 -3.01
C ILE A 80 -17.31 -6.78 -3.31
N PHE A 81 -16.82 -6.66 -4.54
CA PHE A 81 -15.54 -7.24 -4.91
C PHE A 81 -14.35 -6.57 -4.23
N LEU A 82 -14.38 -5.26 -4.06
CA LEU A 82 -13.34 -4.53 -3.32
C LEU A 82 -13.26 -5.02 -1.88
N MET A 83 -14.41 -5.10 -1.20
CA MET A 83 -14.48 -5.59 0.18
C MET A 83 -14.04 -7.06 0.31
N PHE A 84 -14.43 -7.89 -0.64
CA PHE A 84 -13.98 -9.28 -0.72
C PHE A 84 -12.46 -9.39 -0.82
N LEU A 85 -11.84 -8.61 -1.69
CA LEU A 85 -10.40 -8.62 -1.87
C LEU A 85 -9.65 -8.11 -0.65
N ILE A 86 -10.15 -7.06 0.00
CA ILE A 86 -9.57 -6.57 1.25
C ILE A 86 -9.63 -7.66 2.33
N GLY A 87 -10.78 -8.34 2.45
CA GLY A 87 -10.88 -9.50 3.34
C GLY A 87 -9.89 -10.61 3.02
N LEU A 88 -9.62 -10.87 1.74
CA LEU A 88 -8.69 -11.88 1.26
C LEU A 88 -7.22 -11.51 1.52
N GLU A 89 -6.87 -10.22 1.46
CA GLU A 89 -5.51 -9.72 1.71
C GLU A 89 -5.11 -9.82 3.20
N VAL A 90 -6.06 -9.99 4.10
CA VAL A 90 -5.82 -10.15 5.53
C VAL A 90 -4.98 -11.39 5.80
N SER A 91 -3.81 -11.19 6.42
CA SER A 91 -2.90 -12.27 6.86
C SER A 91 -2.68 -12.18 8.37
N PRO A 92 -3.18 -13.15 9.15
CA PRO A 92 -3.02 -13.16 10.61
C PRO A 92 -1.55 -13.11 11.05
N GLU A 93 -0.65 -13.77 10.32
CA GLU A 93 0.79 -13.81 10.62
C GLU A 93 1.42 -12.43 10.49
N ARG A 94 1.05 -11.69 9.45
CA ARG A 94 1.54 -10.34 9.16
C ARG A 94 1.03 -9.33 10.20
N ILE A 95 -0.24 -9.45 10.59
CA ILE A 95 -0.84 -8.65 11.67
C ILE A 95 -0.08 -8.87 12.98
N TRP A 96 0.20 -10.13 13.32
CA TRP A 96 0.89 -10.46 14.56
C TRP A 96 2.35 -9.98 14.59
N ALA A 97 3.05 -10.06 13.45
CA ALA A 97 4.41 -9.54 13.31
C ALA A 97 4.49 -8.02 13.53
N LEU A 98 3.47 -7.28 13.06
CA LEU A 98 3.40 -5.82 13.12
C LEU A 98 2.44 -5.31 14.21
N ARG A 99 2.00 -6.16 15.15
CA ARG A 99 0.91 -5.90 16.10
C ARG A 99 0.99 -4.58 16.85
N ARG A 100 2.20 -4.11 17.21
CA ARG A 100 2.36 -2.83 17.92
C ARG A 100 1.92 -1.65 17.05
N TRP A 101 2.36 -1.61 15.81
CA TRP A 101 1.98 -0.55 14.87
C TRP A 101 0.53 -0.69 14.43
N VAL A 102 0.04 -1.92 14.20
CA VAL A 102 -1.36 -2.18 13.83
C VAL A 102 -2.28 -1.73 14.96
N PHE A 103 -2.17 -2.31 16.15
CA PHE A 103 -3.14 -2.08 17.22
C PHE A 103 -2.91 -0.78 17.99
N LEU A 104 -1.66 -0.42 18.35
CA LEU A 104 -1.43 0.82 19.08
C LEU A 104 -1.37 2.04 18.14
N GLY A 105 -0.55 1.96 17.09
CA GLY A 105 -0.39 3.07 16.14
C GLY A 105 -1.68 3.35 15.37
N GLY A 106 -2.30 2.30 14.81
CA GLY A 106 -3.53 2.42 14.04
C GLY A 106 -4.72 2.86 14.89
N SER A 107 -4.95 2.26 16.08
CA SER A 107 -6.04 2.66 16.96
C SER A 107 -5.87 4.09 17.47
N ALA A 108 -4.66 4.48 17.88
CA ALA A 108 -4.39 5.84 18.29
C ALA A 108 -4.66 6.83 17.15
N GLN A 109 -4.24 6.50 15.93
CA GLN A 109 -4.46 7.33 14.76
C GLN A 109 -5.96 7.50 14.47
N VAL A 110 -6.72 6.41 14.40
CA VAL A 110 -8.16 6.46 14.12
C VAL A 110 -8.88 7.23 15.20
N LEU A 111 -8.67 6.91 16.48
CA LEU A 111 -9.39 7.54 17.60
C LEU A 111 -9.06 9.03 17.73
N ILE A 112 -7.78 9.41 17.68
CA ILE A 112 -7.38 10.81 17.82
C ILE A 112 -7.87 11.62 16.62
N SER A 113 -7.65 11.13 15.39
CA SER A 113 -8.14 11.84 14.19
C SER A 113 -9.65 11.94 14.17
N ALA A 114 -10.37 10.85 14.53
CA ALA A 114 -11.82 10.86 14.60
C ALA A 114 -12.36 11.85 15.65
N THR A 115 -11.68 11.97 16.78
CA THR A 115 -12.06 12.95 17.82
C THR A 115 -11.93 14.38 17.31
N PHE A 116 -10.80 14.74 16.69
CA PHE A 116 -10.62 16.10 16.14
C PHE A 116 -11.60 16.40 15.01
N ILE A 117 -11.73 15.49 14.04
CA ILE A 117 -12.61 15.68 12.88
C ILE A 117 -14.08 15.66 13.32
N GLY A 118 -14.47 14.73 14.22
CA GLY A 118 -15.82 14.64 14.76
C GLY A 118 -16.19 15.86 15.60
N SER A 119 -15.27 16.36 16.43
CA SER A 119 -15.50 17.60 17.19
C SER A 119 -15.73 18.79 16.27
N LEU A 120 -14.98 18.87 15.17
CA LEU A 120 -15.16 19.89 14.15
C LEU A 120 -16.53 19.74 13.46
N ALA A 121 -16.90 18.52 13.05
CA ALA A 121 -18.20 18.23 12.44
C ALA A 121 -19.36 18.59 13.39
N TYR A 122 -19.22 18.31 14.70
CA TYR A 122 -20.18 18.70 15.71
C TYR A 122 -20.30 20.23 15.85
N ALA A 123 -19.18 20.94 15.84
CA ALA A 123 -19.15 22.41 15.89
C ALA A 123 -19.84 23.07 14.68
N PHE A 124 -19.89 22.38 13.54
CA PHE A 124 -20.66 22.80 12.36
C PHE A 124 -22.15 22.41 12.42
N GLY A 125 -22.65 21.98 13.57
CA GLY A 125 -24.09 21.77 13.82
C GLY A 125 -24.60 20.36 13.48
N ASN A 126 -23.74 19.40 13.22
CA ASN A 126 -24.15 18.02 13.05
C ASN A 126 -24.55 17.38 14.39
N THR A 127 -25.46 16.39 14.35
CA THR A 127 -25.79 15.60 15.54
C THR A 127 -24.56 14.79 16.00
N VAL A 128 -24.54 14.42 17.28
CA VAL A 128 -23.43 13.64 17.86
C VAL A 128 -23.18 12.34 17.07
N GLY A 129 -24.23 11.62 16.69
CA GLY A 129 -24.10 10.38 15.91
C GLY A 129 -23.46 10.61 14.55
N VAL A 130 -23.90 11.64 13.83
CA VAL A 130 -23.33 12.05 12.53
C VAL A 130 -21.89 12.52 12.69
N ALA A 131 -21.59 13.31 13.71
CA ALA A 131 -20.25 13.82 13.98
C ALA A 131 -19.25 12.68 14.28
N VAL A 132 -19.66 11.70 15.10
CA VAL A 132 -18.86 10.50 15.38
C VAL A 132 -18.63 9.69 14.11
N MET A 133 -19.67 9.45 13.32
CA MET A 133 -19.58 8.71 12.06
C MET A 133 -18.65 9.42 11.08
N LEU A 134 -18.82 10.72 10.83
CA LEU A 134 -17.95 11.50 9.95
C LEU A 134 -16.51 11.54 10.46
N GLY A 135 -16.30 11.70 11.76
CA GLY A 135 -14.98 11.66 12.37
C GLY A 135 -14.25 10.35 12.11
N LEU A 136 -14.92 9.24 12.37
CA LEU A 136 -14.37 7.90 12.15
C LEU A 136 -14.09 7.63 10.67
N VAL A 137 -15.03 7.91 9.79
CA VAL A 137 -14.90 7.68 8.34
C VAL A 137 -13.77 8.49 7.74
N LEU A 138 -13.70 9.79 8.04
CA LEU A 138 -12.67 10.68 7.52
C LEU A 138 -11.30 10.47 8.17
N SER A 139 -11.23 9.75 9.31
CA SER A 139 -9.97 9.34 9.91
C SER A 139 -9.26 8.25 9.09
N LEU A 140 -10.00 7.47 8.28
CA LEU A 140 -9.44 6.43 7.42
C LEU A 140 -8.67 7.06 6.25
N SER A 141 -7.67 6.35 5.74
CA SER A 141 -6.84 6.76 4.61
C SER A 141 -6.96 5.75 3.48
N SER A 142 -6.64 6.14 2.25
CA SER A 142 -6.72 5.25 1.10
C SER A 142 -5.56 4.27 1.08
N THR A 143 -5.86 2.99 1.27
CA THR A 143 -4.88 1.90 1.15
C THR A 143 -4.38 1.79 -0.29
N ALA A 144 -5.25 1.87 -1.29
CA ALA A 144 -4.88 1.74 -2.70
C ALA A 144 -3.89 2.82 -3.14
N VAL A 145 -4.14 4.09 -2.82
CA VAL A 145 -3.28 5.22 -3.21
C VAL A 145 -1.93 5.17 -2.50
N VAL A 146 -1.92 4.91 -1.19
CA VAL A 146 -0.69 4.86 -0.39
C VAL A 146 0.21 3.70 -0.81
N MET A 147 -0.39 2.51 -0.99
CA MET A 147 0.35 1.32 -1.40
C MET A 147 0.96 1.50 -2.78
N GLN A 148 0.24 2.09 -3.72
CA GLN A 148 0.79 2.41 -5.03
C GLN A 148 1.97 3.39 -4.94
N LEU A 149 1.82 4.50 -4.18
CA LEU A 149 2.91 5.48 -4.01
C LEU A 149 4.15 4.88 -3.35
N LEU A 150 3.97 3.98 -2.37
CA LEU A 150 5.07 3.26 -1.74
C LEU A 150 5.74 2.25 -2.69
N THR A 151 4.95 1.56 -3.52
CA THR A 151 5.45 0.61 -4.52
C THR A 151 6.22 1.32 -5.62
N ASP A 152 5.69 2.42 -6.17
CA ASP A 152 6.35 3.24 -7.20
C ASP A 152 7.70 3.77 -6.72
N ARG A 153 7.81 4.09 -5.42
CA ARG A 153 9.05 4.53 -4.77
C ARG A 153 9.92 3.39 -4.23
N ARG A 154 9.50 2.14 -4.39
CA ARG A 154 10.15 0.95 -3.80
C ARG A 154 10.39 1.10 -2.27
N ALA A 155 9.49 1.80 -1.59
CA ALA A 155 9.60 2.15 -0.17
C ALA A 155 8.76 1.26 0.77
N MET A 156 8.17 0.16 0.27
CA MET A 156 7.33 -0.76 1.04
C MET A 156 8.03 -1.37 2.26
N THR A 157 9.31 -1.69 2.12
CA THR A 157 10.14 -2.28 3.19
C THR A 157 10.79 -1.24 4.09
N SER A 158 10.68 0.06 3.76
CA SER A 158 11.22 1.14 4.58
C SER A 158 10.50 1.21 5.93
N PRO A 159 11.14 1.77 6.97
CA PRO A 159 10.52 1.97 8.27
C PRO A 159 9.20 2.77 8.22
N THR A 160 9.13 3.80 7.36
CA THR A 160 7.91 4.59 7.11
C THR A 160 6.86 3.76 6.39
N GLY A 161 7.27 2.98 5.35
CA GLY A 161 6.36 2.13 4.59
C GLY A 161 5.72 1.03 5.44
N GLN A 162 6.49 0.35 6.27
CA GLN A 162 5.97 -0.69 7.18
C GLN A 162 5.01 -0.12 8.23
N ALA A 163 5.32 1.04 8.82
CA ALA A 163 4.45 1.69 9.78
C ALA A 163 3.15 2.19 9.11
N SER A 164 3.24 2.79 7.92
CA SER A 164 2.08 3.22 7.13
C SER A 164 1.19 2.04 6.76
N PHE A 165 1.75 0.96 6.25
CA PHE A 165 1.02 -0.27 5.93
C PHE A 165 0.31 -0.85 7.16
N SER A 166 0.96 -0.82 8.32
CA SER A 166 0.37 -1.35 9.56
C SER A 166 -0.86 -0.54 10.01
N ILE A 167 -0.80 0.79 9.89
CA ILE A 167 -1.93 1.68 10.21
C ILE A 167 -3.09 1.44 9.23
N LEU A 168 -2.80 1.39 7.92
CA LEU A 168 -3.81 1.11 6.88
C LEU A 168 -4.50 -0.22 7.12
N MET A 169 -3.75 -1.25 7.49
CA MET A 169 -4.31 -2.57 7.79
C MET A 169 -5.34 -2.52 8.93
N LEU A 170 -5.12 -1.74 9.99
CA LEU A 170 -6.14 -1.55 11.02
C LEU A 170 -7.33 -0.76 10.49
N GLN A 171 -7.10 0.27 9.68
CA GLN A 171 -8.17 1.09 9.11
C GLN A 171 -9.10 0.25 8.22
N ASP A 172 -8.55 -0.69 7.44
CA ASP A 172 -9.34 -1.61 6.64
C ASP A 172 -10.26 -2.49 7.51
N PHE A 173 -9.77 -2.95 8.67
CA PHE A 173 -10.61 -3.64 9.66
C PHE A 173 -11.65 -2.74 10.31
N ALA A 174 -11.32 -1.46 10.53
CA ALA A 174 -12.23 -0.51 11.18
C ALA A 174 -13.48 -0.20 10.33
N VAL A 175 -13.45 -0.48 9.04
CA VAL A 175 -14.62 -0.31 8.14
C VAL A 175 -15.80 -1.18 8.59
N VAL A 176 -15.55 -2.38 9.06
CA VAL A 176 -16.58 -3.31 9.53
C VAL A 176 -17.38 -2.75 10.71
N PRO A 177 -16.76 -2.36 11.84
CA PRO A 177 -17.51 -1.73 12.93
C PRO A 177 -18.13 -0.39 12.53
N LEU A 178 -17.56 0.34 11.54
CA LEU A 178 -18.16 1.56 11.01
C LEU A 178 -19.47 1.30 10.28
N LEU A 179 -19.55 0.30 9.43
CA LEU A 179 -20.79 -0.08 8.75
C LEU A 179 -21.85 -0.50 9.76
N ILE A 180 -21.47 -1.27 10.78
CA ILE A 180 -22.38 -1.63 11.89
C ILE A 180 -22.85 -0.38 12.65
N LEU A 181 -21.97 0.60 12.88
CA LEU A 181 -22.30 1.86 13.53
C LEU A 181 -23.35 2.64 12.72
N VAL A 182 -23.23 2.72 11.40
CA VAL A 182 -24.22 3.36 10.53
C VAL A 182 -25.58 2.67 10.67
N ASP A 183 -25.60 1.33 10.61
CA ASP A 183 -26.83 0.54 10.80
C ASP A 183 -27.49 0.83 12.17
N LEU A 184 -26.69 1.03 13.21
CA LEU A 184 -27.19 1.36 14.55
C LEU A 184 -27.80 2.76 14.62
N LEU A 185 -27.12 3.74 13.99
CA LEU A 185 -27.55 5.14 14.01
C LEU A 185 -28.79 5.40 13.17
N THR A 186 -29.10 4.54 12.18
CA THR A 186 -30.27 4.67 11.30
C THR A 186 -31.56 4.10 11.91
N ARG A 187 -31.46 3.29 12.96
CA ARG A 187 -32.66 2.67 13.59
C ARG A 187 -33.32 3.65 14.56
N PRO A 188 -34.66 3.85 14.46
CA PRO A 188 -35.37 4.72 15.38
C PRO A 188 -35.27 4.21 16.82
N ALA A 189 -34.94 5.11 17.75
CA ALA A 189 -34.83 4.83 19.17
C ALA A 189 -36.26 4.68 19.80
N GLN A 190 -36.89 3.53 19.67
CA GLN A 190 -38.25 3.31 20.16
C GLN A 190 -38.38 2.72 21.57
N SER A 191 -37.32 2.36 22.25
CA SER A 191 -37.32 1.95 23.67
C SER A 191 -35.91 1.89 24.20
N GLY A 192 -35.66 2.42 25.39
CA GLY A 192 -34.43 2.41 26.19
C GLY A 192 -33.11 2.23 25.40
N VAL A 193 -32.51 3.34 25.00
CA VAL A 193 -31.34 3.43 24.08
C VAL A 193 -30.27 2.37 24.37
N THR A 194 -30.00 2.09 25.63
CA THR A 194 -28.95 1.12 26.04
C THR A 194 -29.31 -0.34 25.75
N THR A 195 -30.56 -0.77 25.98
CA THR A 195 -30.98 -2.15 25.76
C THR A 195 -31.17 -2.49 24.28
N LEU A 196 -31.62 -1.52 23.48
CA LEU A 196 -31.76 -1.68 22.02
C LEU A 196 -30.39 -1.69 21.32
N VAL A 197 -29.49 -0.77 21.68
CA VAL A 197 -28.12 -0.73 21.16
C VAL A 197 -27.40 -2.03 21.50
N MET A 198 -27.45 -2.46 22.75
CA MET A 198 -26.83 -3.71 23.19
C MET A 198 -27.43 -4.92 22.46
N GLY A 199 -28.74 -5.00 22.31
CA GLY A 199 -29.40 -6.08 21.60
C GLY A 199 -29.08 -6.11 20.09
N THR A 200 -28.96 -4.95 19.45
CA THR A 200 -28.61 -4.86 18.03
C THR A 200 -27.14 -5.17 17.80
N VAL A 201 -26.23 -4.62 18.62
CA VAL A 201 -24.80 -4.96 18.58
C VAL A 201 -24.62 -6.48 18.77
N LEU A 202 -25.30 -7.05 19.78
CA LEU A 202 -25.21 -8.48 20.05
C LEU A 202 -25.72 -9.33 18.87
N LYS A 203 -26.84 -8.93 18.25
CA LYS A 203 -27.38 -9.62 17.06
C LYS A 203 -26.45 -9.48 15.86
N SER A 204 -25.90 -8.30 15.60
CA SER A 204 -24.94 -8.07 14.51
C SER A 204 -23.67 -8.88 14.71
N VAL A 205 -23.10 -8.84 15.92
CA VAL A 205 -21.91 -9.63 16.28
C VAL A 205 -22.22 -11.12 16.19
N ALA A 206 -23.37 -11.56 16.70
CA ALA A 206 -23.79 -12.97 16.61
C ALA A 206 -23.96 -13.41 15.15
N ALA A 207 -24.57 -12.59 14.29
CA ALA A 207 -24.68 -12.87 12.86
C ALA A 207 -23.32 -12.99 12.19
N VAL A 208 -22.40 -12.04 12.43
CA VAL A 208 -21.03 -12.06 11.91
C VAL A 208 -20.28 -13.33 12.37
N VAL A 209 -20.33 -13.62 13.67
CA VAL A 209 -19.70 -14.82 14.24
C VAL A 209 -20.30 -16.10 13.66
N LEU A 210 -21.62 -16.16 13.53
CA LEU A 210 -22.31 -17.33 12.95
C LEU A 210 -21.90 -17.53 11.48
N ILE A 211 -21.94 -16.47 10.67
CA ILE A 211 -21.55 -16.52 9.25
C ILE A 211 -20.09 -16.97 9.14
N TYR A 212 -19.22 -16.43 10.00
CA TYR A 212 -17.81 -16.82 10.02
C TYR A 212 -17.61 -18.29 10.41
N LEU A 213 -18.23 -18.76 11.49
CA LEU A 213 -18.09 -20.14 11.97
C LEU A 213 -18.68 -21.16 10.99
N VAL A 214 -19.88 -20.88 10.44
CA VAL A 214 -20.52 -21.72 9.43
C VAL A 214 -19.73 -21.68 8.12
N GLY A 215 -19.32 -20.49 7.69
CA GLY A 215 -18.51 -20.30 6.48
C GLY A 215 -17.19 -21.06 6.56
N LYS A 216 -16.47 -20.98 7.68
CA LYS A 216 -15.24 -21.74 7.90
C LYS A 216 -15.44 -23.25 7.77
N ARG A 217 -16.60 -23.75 8.18
CA ARG A 217 -16.94 -25.18 8.10
C ARG A 217 -17.39 -25.62 6.72
N VAL A 218 -17.95 -24.73 5.91
CA VAL A 218 -18.48 -25.02 4.58
C VAL A 218 -17.49 -24.71 3.47
N VAL A 219 -16.87 -23.53 3.51
CA VAL A 219 -16.03 -23.01 2.41
C VAL A 219 -14.80 -23.88 2.20
N GLY A 220 -14.08 -24.25 3.25
CA GLY A 220 -12.88 -25.08 3.16
C GLY A 220 -13.13 -26.44 2.48
N PRO A 221 -14.09 -27.26 2.95
CA PRO A 221 -14.47 -28.52 2.31
C PRO A 221 -14.98 -28.34 0.89
N LEU A 222 -15.80 -27.30 0.62
CA LEU A 222 -16.33 -27.00 -0.71
C LEU A 222 -15.17 -26.80 -1.72
N PHE A 223 -14.22 -25.93 -1.38
CA PHE A 223 -13.06 -25.71 -2.24
C PHE A 223 -12.19 -26.97 -2.37
N ARG A 224 -12.06 -27.77 -1.32
CA ARG A 224 -11.30 -29.03 -1.36
C ARG A 224 -11.86 -30.03 -2.34
N VAL A 225 -13.19 -30.21 -2.37
CA VAL A 225 -13.87 -31.14 -3.29
C VAL A 225 -13.70 -30.72 -4.75
N PHE A 226 -13.86 -29.43 -5.05
CA PHE A 226 -13.88 -28.93 -6.42
C PHE A 226 -12.50 -28.46 -6.94
N ALA A 227 -11.56 -28.10 -6.08
CA ALA A 227 -10.22 -27.67 -6.51
C ALA A 227 -9.40 -28.78 -7.19
N HIS A 228 -9.72 -30.05 -6.93
CA HIS A 228 -9.07 -31.20 -7.58
C HIS A 228 -9.48 -31.35 -9.06
N ARG A 229 -10.62 -30.84 -9.44
CA ARG A 229 -11.05 -30.79 -10.84
C ARG A 229 -10.40 -29.56 -11.49
N ARG A 230 -9.26 -29.68 -12.11
CA ARG A 230 -8.44 -28.60 -12.74
C ARG A 230 -9.22 -27.70 -13.75
N GLN A 231 -10.43 -27.26 -13.41
CA GLN A 231 -11.30 -26.42 -14.21
C GLN A 231 -11.32 -25.00 -13.62
N PRO A 232 -10.65 -24.01 -14.26
CA PRO A 232 -10.61 -22.63 -13.78
C PRO A 232 -12.00 -22.00 -13.61
N GLU A 233 -12.94 -22.34 -14.50
CA GLU A 233 -14.29 -21.80 -14.53
C GLU A 233 -15.08 -22.19 -13.27
N VAL A 234 -14.97 -23.46 -12.84
CA VAL A 234 -15.63 -23.97 -11.63
C VAL A 234 -15.04 -23.28 -10.40
N PHE A 235 -13.73 -23.10 -10.37
CA PHE A 235 -13.07 -22.43 -9.26
C PHE A 235 -13.48 -20.96 -9.16
N MET A 236 -13.58 -20.26 -10.28
CA MET A 236 -14.08 -18.89 -10.36
C MET A 236 -15.55 -18.81 -9.92
N ALA A 237 -16.41 -19.68 -10.43
CA ALA A 237 -17.84 -19.72 -10.05
C ALA A 237 -18.02 -19.94 -8.54
N LEU A 238 -17.24 -20.82 -7.92
CA LEU A 238 -17.24 -21.03 -6.48
C LEU A 238 -16.79 -19.79 -5.70
N THR A 239 -15.75 -19.12 -6.19
CA THR A 239 -15.25 -17.87 -5.57
C THR A 239 -16.33 -16.79 -5.59
N LEU A 240 -16.99 -16.61 -6.75
CA LEU A 240 -18.08 -15.67 -6.91
C LEU A 240 -19.28 -16.04 -6.04
N LEU A 241 -19.63 -17.34 -5.99
CA LEU A 241 -20.72 -17.85 -5.14
C LEU A 241 -20.47 -17.55 -3.67
N VAL A 242 -19.25 -17.76 -3.18
CA VAL A 242 -18.91 -17.44 -1.78
C VAL A 242 -18.96 -15.94 -1.54
N ALA A 243 -18.39 -15.12 -2.43
CA ALA A 243 -18.39 -13.67 -2.28
C ALA A 243 -19.81 -13.09 -2.30
N LEU A 244 -20.57 -13.35 -3.36
CA LEU A 244 -21.92 -12.81 -3.54
C LEU A 244 -22.95 -13.48 -2.62
N GLY A 245 -22.84 -14.79 -2.41
CA GLY A 245 -23.74 -15.53 -1.51
C GLY A 245 -23.61 -15.07 -0.06
N THR A 246 -22.40 -14.84 0.43
CA THR A 246 -22.21 -14.30 1.79
C THR A 246 -22.69 -12.85 1.89
N ALA A 247 -22.48 -12.03 0.83
CA ALA A 247 -23.00 -10.67 0.77
C ALA A 247 -24.55 -10.67 0.85
N GLU A 248 -25.21 -11.54 0.11
CA GLU A 248 -26.67 -11.70 0.13
C GLU A 248 -27.19 -12.18 1.49
N ILE A 249 -26.54 -13.17 2.11
CA ILE A 249 -26.90 -13.67 3.44
C ILE A 249 -26.79 -12.55 4.49
N THR A 250 -25.76 -11.73 4.43
CA THR A 250 -25.64 -10.58 5.35
C THR A 250 -26.69 -9.51 5.11
N ALA A 251 -27.06 -9.25 3.85
CA ALA A 251 -28.13 -8.32 3.50
C ALA A 251 -29.49 -8.80 4.07
N GLN A 252 -29.79 -10.07 3.94
CA GLN A 252 -31.02 -10.67 4.52
C GLN A 252 -31.00 -10.64 6.06
N ALA A 253 -29.84 -10.69 6.68
CA ALA A 253 -29.68 -10.50 8.12
C ALA A 253 -29.79 -9.02 8.57
N GLY A 254 -30.02 -8.08 7.64
CA GLY A 254 -30.12 -6.65 7.90
C GLY A 254 -28.77 -5.97 8.11
N LEU A 255 -27.70 -6.53 7.58
CA LEU A 255 -26.35 -5.98 7.56
C LEU A 255 -25.97 -5.58 6.12
N SER A 256 -24.89 -4.81 5.95
CA SER A 256 -24.47 -4.39 4.62
C SER A 256 -23.89 -5.55 3.79
N MET A 257 -24.15 -5.56 2.47
CA MET A 257 -23.53 -6.51 1.53
C MET A 257 -22.00 -6.43 1.54
N ALA A 258 -21.48 -5.22 1.71
CA ALA A 258 -20.04 -4.98 1.81
C ALA A 258 -19.39 -5.75 2.97
N LEU A 259 -20.04 -5.79 4.13
CA LEU A 259 -19.60 -6.58 5.28
C LEU A 259 -19.57 -8.08 4.96
N GLY A 260 -20.61 -8.59 4.28
CA GLY A 260 -20.65 -9.99 3.87
C GLY A 260 -19.54 -10.39 2.92
N ALA A 261 -19.28 -9.54 1.94
CA ALA A 261 -18.18 -9.74 1.00
C ALA A 261 -16.81 -9.74 1.71
N PHE A 262 -16.60 -8.82 2.64
CA PHE A 262 -15.40 -8.81 3.47
C PHE A 262 -15.20 -10.10 4.27
N LEU A 263 -16.28 -10.59 4.91
CA LEU A 263 -16.26 -11.85 5.64
C LEU A 263 -15.96 -13.05 4.73
N ALA A 264 -16.50 -13.07 3.51
CA ALA A 264 -16.21 -14.09 2.50
C ALA A 264 -14.71 -14.08 2.14
N GLY A 265 -14.14 -12.91 1.93
CA GLY A 265 -12.70 -12.73 1.68
C GLY A 265 -11.85 -13.23 2.85
N LEU A 266 -12.21 -12.85 4.07
CA LEU A 266 -11.55 -13.29 5.30
C LEU A 266 -11.60 -14.82 5.46
N LEU A 267 -12.74 -15.45 5.20
CA LEU A 267 -12.89 -16.91 5.21
C LEU A 267 -11.95 -17.61 4.23
N LEU A 268 -11.83 -17.06 3.02
CA LEU A 268 -10.95 -17.62 1.99
C LEU A 268 -9.47 -17.31 2.26
N SER A 269 -9.14 -16.23 2.96
CA SER A 269 -7.77 -15.88 3.34
C SER A 269 -7.12 -16.93 4.25
N GLU A 270 -7.91 -17.62 5.07
CA GLU A 270 -7.46 -18.71 5.95
C GLU A 270 -7.31 -20.06 5.24
N THR A 271 -7.72 -20.17 3.98
CA THR A 271 -7.65 -21.42 3.21
C THR A 271 -6.34 -21.54 2.45
N THR A 272 -5.91 -22.78 2.16
CA THR A 272 -4.77 -23.07 1.29
C THR A 272 -4.98 -22.59 -0.16
N TYR A 273 -6.21 -22.21 -0.50
CA TYR A 273 -6.60 -21.76 -1.84
C TYR A 273 -6.51 -20.23 -2.02
N ARG A 274 -6.15 -19.48 -0.98
CA ARG A 274 -6.05 -18.02 -0.98
C ARG A 274 -5.37 -17.47 -2.23
N HIS A 275 -4.16 -17.91 -2.51
CA HIS A 275 -3.38 -17.40 -3.65
C HIS A 275 -4.06 -17.70 -4.99
N LYS A 276 -4.68 -18.88 -5.13
CA LYS A 276 -5.41 -19.23 -6.35
C LYS A 276 -6.67 -18.36 -6.53
N VAL A 277 -7.38 -18.07 -5.44
CA VAL A 277 -8.53 -17.14 -5.44
C VAL A 277 -8.05 -15.75 -5.86
N GLU A 278 -6.99 -15.24 -5.25
CA GLU A 278 -6.39 -13.94 -5.55
C GLU A 278 -6.08 -13.80 -7.04
N VAL A 279 -5.31 -14.73 -7.61
CA VAL A 279 -4.96 -14.75 -9.04
C VAL A 279 -6.20 -14.83 -9.94
N THR A 280 -7.25 -15.56 -9.51
CA THR A 280 -8.49 -15.73 -10.29
C THR A 280 -9.32 -14.44 -10.33
N VAL A 281 -9.33 -13.66 -9.24
CA VAL A 281 -10.17 -12.45 -9.10
C VAL A 281 -9.42 -11.18 -9.50
N GLU A 282 -8.08 -11.19 -9.48
CA GLU A 282 -7.22 -10.04 -9.77
C GLU A 282 -7.56 -9.32 -11.10
N PRO A 283 -7.84 -10.00 -12.25
CA PRO A 283 -8.21 -9.33 -13.49
C PRO A 283 -9.50 -8.50 -13.37
N PHE A 284 -10.42 -8.90 -12.50
CA PHE A 284 -11.69 -8.22 -12.28
C PHE A 284 -11.55 -7.05 -11.29
N LYS A 285 -10.57 -7.13 -10.39
CA LYS A 285 -10.30 -6.08 -9.38
C LYS A 285 -10.20 -4.71 -10.04
N GLY A 286 -9.33 -4.56 -11.04
CA GLY A 286 -9.09 -3.29 -11.71
C GLY A 286 -10.32 -2.73 -12.40
N LEU A 287 -11.08 -3.58 -13.10
CA LEU A 287 -12.29 -3.17 -13.83
C LEU A 287 -13.42 -2.79 -12.88
N LEU A 288 -13.73 -3.62 -11.89
CA LEU A 288 -14.84 -3.39 -10.97
C LEU A 288 -14.55 -2.21 -10.03
N MET A 289 -13.32 -2.06 -9.54
CA MET A 289 -12.90 -0.83 -8.87
C MET A 289 -13.04 0.39 -9.78
N GLY A 290 -12.69 0.24 -11.07
CA GLY A 290 -12.83 1.31 -12.05
C GLY A 290 -14.28 1.77 -12.20
N VAL A 291 -15.22 0.84 -12.33
CA VAL A 291 -16.67 1.16 -12.39
C VAL A 291 -17.12 1.86 -11.11
N PHE A 292 -16.70 1.37 -9.95
CA PHE A 292 -17.04 2.00 -8.68
C PHE A 292 -16.53 3.44 -8.58
N PHE A 293 -15.24 3.68 -8.82
CA PHE A 293 -14.69 5.04 -8.74
C PHE A 293 -15.26 5.96 -9.82
N MET A 294 -15.56 5.43 -10.99
CA MET A 294 -16.21 6.20 -12.04
C MET A 294 -17.64 6.58 -11.64
N SER A 295 -18.42 5.66 -11.06
CA SER A 295 -19.76 5.97 -10.52
C SER A 295 -19.70 7.05 -9.44
N VAL A 296 -18.73 6.98 -8.53
CA VAL A 296 -18.49 8.02 -7.53
C VAL A 296 -18.18 9.36 -8.22
N GLY A 297 -17.30 9.35 -9.23
CA GLY A 297 -16.98 10.55 -10.02
C GLY A 297 -18.21 11.16 -10.71
N MET A 298 -19.11 10.34 -11.23
CA MET A 298 -20.37 10.80 -11.85
C MET A 298 -21.30 11.53 -10.86
N GLY A 299 -21.23 11.18 -9.57
CA GLY A 299 -21.97 11.86 -8.50
C GLY A 299 -21.43 13.25 -8.15
N ILE A 300 -20.24 13.62 -8.62
CA ILE A 300 -19.61 14.91 -8.32
C ILE A 300 -20.21 16.01 -9.20
N ASP A 301 -20.85 17.02 -8.57
CA ASP A 301 -21.33 18.21 -9.27
C ASP A 301 -20.29 19.33 -9.26
N LEU A 302 -19.69 19.61 -10.42
CA LEU A 302 -18.69 20.69 -10.57
C LEU A 302 -19.25 22.08 -10.24
N ARG A 303 -20.57 22.27 -10.34
CA ARG A 303 -21.22 23.54 -10.00
C ARG A 303 -21.23 23.75 -8.48
N GLU A 304 -21.44 22.68 -7.71
CA GLU A 304 -21.32 22.74 -6.25
C GLU A 304 -19.86 23.01 -5.83
N VAL A 305 -18.89 22.43 -6.54
CA VAL A 305 -17.47 22.77 -6.34
C VAL A 305 -17.25 24.28 -6.57
N ALA A 306 -17.78 24.84 -7.64
CA ALA A 306 -17.63 26.25 -7.96
C ALA A 306 -18.33 27.17 -6.94
N ARG A 307 -19.52 26.79 -6.46
CA ARG A 307 -20.27 27.55 -5.46
C ARG A 307 -19.61 27.53 -4.08
N ASN A 308 -19.13 26.38 -3.65
CA ASN A 308 -18.60 26.15 -2.30
C ASN A 308 -17.08 26.02 -2.27
N HIS A 309 -16.37 26.52 -3.29
CA HIS A 309 -14.94 26.31 -3.48
C HIS A 309 -14.09 26.67 -2.24
N VAL A 310 -14.40 27.76 -1.56
CA VAL A 310 -13.66 28.19 -0.37
C VAL A 310 -13.79 27.16 0.76
N TRP A 311 -15.02 26.71 1.06
CA TRP A 311 -15.27 25.74 2.12
C TRP A 311 -14.69 24.37 1.79
N ILE A 312 -14.76 23.94 0.52
CA ILE A 312 -14.18 22.68 0.05
C ILE A 312 -12.65 22.71 0.20
N VAL A 313 -11.99 23.77 -0.27
CA VAL A 313 -10.52 23.93 -0.14
C VAL A 313 -10.10 23.97 1.33
N LEU A 314 -10.78 24.74 2.16
CA LEU A 314 -10.51 24.81 3.60
C LEU A 314 -10.71 23.44 4.27
N SER A 315 -11.75 22.71 3.89
CA SER A 315 -12.00 21.36 4.45
C SER A 315 -10.94 20.34 4.01
N VAL A 316 -10.50 20.39 2.76
CA VAL A 316 -9.40 19.54 2.27
C VAL A 316 -8.11 19.86 3.03
N ILE A 317 -7.73 21.14 3.14
CA ILE A 317 -6.55 21.57 3.89
C ILE A 317 -6.68 21.18 5.36
N GLY A 318 -7.85 21.40 5.97
CA GLY A 318 -8.13 21.02 7.35
C GLY A 318 -7.98 19.51 7.58
N LEU A 319 -8.58 18.69 6.73
CA LEU A 319 -8.47 17.23 6.78
C LEU A 319 -7.01 16.77 6.69
N LEU A 320 -6.29 17.26 5.67
CA LEU A 320 -4.89 16.93 5.45
C LEU A 320 -4.02 17.35 6.65
N THR A 321 -4.23 18.57 7.17
CA THR A 321 -3.45 19.11 8.30
C THR A 321 -3.71 18.35 9.59
N ILE A 322 -4.98 18.11 9.95
CA ILE A 322 -5.34 17.38 11.17
C ILE A 322 -4.70 15.98 11.13
N LYS A 323 -4.92 15.24 10.06
CA LYS A 323 -4.40 13.89 9.94
C LYS A 323 -2.88 13.86 9.87
N ALA A 324 -2.26 14.74 9.07
CA ALA A 324 -0.80 14.83 8.99
C ALA A 324 -0.17 15.08 10.37
N THR A 325 -0.74 16.01 11.14
CA THR A 325 -0.24 16.35 12.48
C THR A 325 -0.37 15.17 13.44
N VAL A 326 -1.53 14.52 13.48
CA VAL A 326 -1.78 13.37 14.36
C VAL A 326 -0.83 12.21 14.01
N ILE A 327 -0.72 11.88 12.73
CA ILE A 327 0.11 10.74 12.29
C ILE A 327 1.60 11.05 12.49
N THR A 328 2.04 12.28 12.21
CA THR A 328 3.41 12.73 12.51
C THR A 328 3.73 12.57 13.99
N GLY A 329 2.81 12.96 14.88
CA GLY A 329 2.95 12.77 16.33
C GLY A 329 3.07 11.29 16.72
N ILE A 330 2.22 10.43 16.16
CA ILE A 330 2.23 8.99 16.44
C ILE A 330 3.55 8.35 15.95
N PHE A 331 4.02 8.70 14.74
CA PHE A 331 5.29 8.19 14.22
C PHE A 331 6.46 8.66 15.08
N ARG A 332 6.44 9.92 15.54
CA ARG A 332 7.48 10.49 16.40
C ARG A 332 7.55 9.79 17.76
N VAL A 333 6.39 9.57 18.39
CA VAL A 333 6.28 8.79 19.65
C VAL A 333 6.69 7.32 19.43
N GLY A 334 6.41 6.77 18.25
CA GLY A 334 6.87 5.44 17.84
C GLY A 334 8.36 5.33 17.51
N GLY A 335 9.17 6.38 17.80
CA GLY A 335 10.62 6.37 17.66
C GLY A 335 11.15 6.65 16.26
N ARG A 336 10.32 7.19 15.34
CA ARG A 336 10.76 7.60 14.00
C ARG A 336 11.46 8.97 14.03
N SER A 337 12.36 9.23 13.06
CA SER A 337 12.95 10.55 12.88
C SER A 337 11.88 11.59 12.51
N TRP A 338 12.17 12.88 12.69
CA TRP A 338 11.23 13.94 12.27
C TRP A 338 10.95 13.87 10.77
N GLY A 339 11.97 13.62 9.94
CA GLY A 339 11.78 13.46 8.49
C GLY A 339 10.86 12.30 8.14
N GLN A 340 11.08 11.11 8.73
CA GLN A 340 10.22 9.93 8.55
C GLN A 340 8.80 10.17 9.07
N SER A 341 8.65 10.88 10.19
CA SER A 341 7.35 11.15 10.80
C SER A 341 6.51 12.09 9.95
N ILE A 342 7.10 13.15 9.41
CA ILE A 342 6.43 14.10 8.51
C ILE A 342 6.10 13.43 7.19
N GLU A 343 7.01 12.64 6.61
CA GLU A 343 6.74 11.88 5.38
C GLU A 343 5.55 10.95 5.56
N GLY A 344 5.51 10.15 6.63
CA GLY A 344 4.40 9.25 6.94
C GLY A 344 3.10 9.99 7.24
N GLY A 345 3.17 11.12 7.96
CA GLY A 345 2.04 11.98 8.25
C GLY A 345 1.39 12.55 6.99
N LEU A 346 2.18 13.09 6.08
CA LEU A 346 1.71 13.62 4.81
C LEU A 346 1.23 12.51 3.86
N LEU A 347 1.88 11.35 3.87
CA LEU A 347 1.50 10.20 3.03
C LEU A 347 0.12 9.64 3.40
N LEU A 348 -0.27 9.65 4.68
CA LEU A 348 -1.53 9.09 5.18
C LEU A 348 -2.60 10.16 5.47
N SER A 349 -2.38 11.41 5.08
CA SER A 349 -3.25 12.54 5.49
C SER A 349 -4.59 12.62 4.75
N GLN A 350 -4.74 11.99 3.59
CA GLN A 350 -5.95 12.03 2.76
C GLN A 350 -7.11 11.23 3.38
N GLY A 351 -8.33 11.46 2.86
CA GLY A 351 -9.48 10.58 3.11
C GLY A 351 -9.30 9.22 2.44
N GLY A 352 -10.02 8.20 2.93
CA GLY A 352 -9.99 6.86 2.37
C GLY A 352 -11.12 6.59 1.38
N GLU A 353 -10.96 5.60 0.51
CA GLU A 353 -11.98 5.11 -0.42
C GLU A 353 -13.25 4.60 0.29
N PHE A 354 -13.12 4.14 1.52
CA PHE A 354 -14.26 3.69 2.32
C PHE A 354 -15.26 4.80 2.65
N ALA A 355 -14.82 6.06 2.61
CA ALA A 355 -15.72 7.19 2.81
C ALA A 355 -16.83 7.21 1.76
N PHE A 356 -16.56 6.80 0.51
CA PHE A 356 -17.58 6.73 -0.53
C PHE A 356 -18.67 5.70 -0.19
N ILE A 357 -18.28 4.57 0.39
CA ILE A 357 -19.19 3.50 0.78
C ILE A 357 -19.99 3.92 2.01
N VAL A 358 -19.31 4.33 3.08
CA VAL A 358 -19.95 4.60 4.37
C VAL A 358 -20.81 5.87 4.32
N VAL A 359 -20.31 6.95 3.70
CA VAL A 359 -21.07 8.20 3.54
C VAL A 359 -22.23 8.00 2.56
N GLY A 360 -22.00 7.29 1.46
CA GLY A 360 -23.06 6.93 0.51
C GLY A 360 -24.17 6.12 1.19
N TYR A 361 -23.81 5.10 1.96
CA TYR A 361 -24.76 4.30 2.73
C TYR A 361 -25.53 5.14 3.78
N ALA A 362 -24.84 5.99 4.51
CA ALA A 362 -25.45 6.90 5.47
C ALA A 362 -26.43 7.89 4.83
N ALA A 363 -26.16 8.35 3.60
CA ALA A 363 -27.06 9.20 2.84
C ALA A 363 -28.31 8.46 2.37
N THR A 364 -28.16 7.24 1.81
CA THR A 364 -29.31 6.41 1.40
C THR A 364 -30.18 5.98 2.57
N ALA A 365 -29.59 5.79 3.75
CA ALA A 365 -30.27 5.49 4.98
C ALA A 365 -30.86 6.75 5.68
N ALA A 366 -30.80 7.92 5.03
CA ALA A 366 -31.28 9.21 5.54
C ALA A 366 -30.68 9.63 6.90
N LEU A 367 -29.49 9.10 7.25
CA LEU A 367 -28.76 9.49 8.46
C LEU A 367 -28.14 10.88 8.32
N ILE A 368 -27.70 11.22 7.11
CA ILE A 368 -27.13 12.52 6.75
C ILE A 368 -27.88 13.13 5.56
N PRO A 369 -28.03 14.46 5.51
CA PRO A 369 -28.56 15.14 4.33
C PRO A 369 -27.71 14.85 3.09
N GLN A 370 -28.35 14.76 1.93
CA GLN A 370 -27.67 14.50 0.65
C GLN A 370 -26.59 15.55 0.34
N GLU A 371 -26.85 16.81 0.70
CA GLU A 371 -25.90 17.91 0.52
C GLU A 371 -24.61 17.71 1.33
N VAL A 372 -24.74 17.28 2.59
CA VAL A 372 -23.60 16.97 3.47
C VAL A 372 -22.81 15.79 2.90
N ALA A 373 -23.50 14.74 2.44
CA ALA A 373 -22.86 13.60 1.82
C ALA A 373 -22.05 14.01 0.59
N GLN A 374 -22.66 14.75 -0.33
CA GLN A 374 -21.96 15.24 -1.54
C GLN A 374 -20.76 16.10 -1.19
N PHE A 375 -20.91 17.04 -0.23
CA PHE A 375 -19.79 17.86 0.22
C PHE A 375 -18.63 17.01 0.76
N MET A 376 -18.92 16.03 1.62
CA MET A 376 -17.89 15.15 2.19
C MET A 376 -17.22 14.29 1.11
N LEU A 377 -17.98 13.75 0.16
CA LEU A 377 -17.43 12.97 -0.97
C LEU A 377 -16.53 13.83 -1.86
N LEU A 378 -16.87 15.11 -2.08
CA LEU A 378 -16.02 16.07 -2.77
C LEU A 378 -14.70 16.30 -2.03
N VAL A 379 -14.76 16.55 -0.71
CA VAL A 379 -13.56 16.75 0.11
C VAL A 379 -12.64 15.52 0.04
N VAL A 380 -13.20 14.30 0.15
CA VAL A 380 -12.42 13.06 0.05
C VAL A 380 -11.81 12.94 -1.34
N SER A 381 -12.60 13.13 -2.40
CA SER A 381 -12.13 13.03 -3.80
C SER A 381 -10.96 13.98 -4.08
N LEU A 382 -11.10 15.25 -3.68
CA LEU A 382 -10.04 16.23 -3.86
C LEU A 382 -8.82 15.94 -2.98
N SER A 383 -9.02 15.44 -1.75
CA SER A 383 -7.90 15.03 -0.91
C SER A 383 -7.10 13.88 -1.54
N LEU A 384 -7.77 12.90 -2.18
CA LEU A 384 -7.13 11.83 -2.93
C LEU A 384 -6.36 12.36 -4.15
N LEU A 385 -6.95 13.31 -4.88
CA LEU A 385 -6.34 13.93 -6.06
C LEU A 385 -5.03 14.65 -5.72
N VAL A 386 -4.98 15.34 -4.59
CA VAL A 386 -3.81 16.12 -4.14
C VAL A 386 -2.76 15.23 -3.47
N THR A 387 -3.10 14.03 -3.04
CA THR A 387 -2.21 13.11 -2.30
C THR A 387 -0.83 12.88 -2.94
N PRO A 388 -0.69 12.66 -4.26
CA PRO A 388 0.64 12.47 -4.86
C PRO A 388 1.55 13.69 -4.70
N LEU A 389 0.99 14.90 -4.72
CA LEU A 389 1.74 16.15 -4.49
C LEU A 389 2.14 16.29 -3.03
N VAL A 390 1.21 16.04 -2.12
CA VAL A 390 1.46 16.07 -0.66
C VAL A 390 2.51 15.03 -0.25
N ALA A 391 2.44 13.83 -0.82
CA ALA A 391 3.41 12.78 -0.58
C ALA A 391 4.82 13.15 -1.13
N ARG A 392 4.91 13.81 -2.30
CA ARG A 392 6.18 14.32 -2.83
C ARG A 392 6.77 15.39 -1.90
N LEU A 393 5.93 16.30 -1.40
CA LEU A 393 6.34 17.31 -0.44
C LEU A 393 6.89 16.67 0.84
N GLY A 394 6.21 15.65 1.37
CA GLY A 394 6.66 14.90 2.55
C GLY A 394 8.03 14.27 2.35
N HIS A 395 8.26 13.68 1.19
CA HIS A 395 9.55 13.09 0.84
C HIS A 395 10.66 14.14 0.73
N ALA A 396 10.40 15.26 0.05
CA ALA A 396 11.37 16.35 -0.05
C ALA A 396 11.71 16.98 1.31
N ILE A 397 10.73 17.10 2.21
CA ILE A 397 10.97 17.57 3.59
C ILE A 397 11.85 16.57 4.34
N ARG A 398 11.57 15.26 4.20
CA ARG A 398 12.40 14.21 4.81
C ARG A 398 13.84 14.30 4.34
N GLU A 399 14.09 14.38 3.03
CA GLU A 399 15.44 14.48 2.49
C GLU A 399 16.20 15.67 3.09
N ARG A 400 15.59 16.85 3.15
CA ARG A 400 16.20 18.04 3.74
C ARG A 400 16.50 17.92 5.24
N LEU A 401 15.60 17.29 5.99
CA LEU A 401 15.77 17.09 7.43
C LEU A 401 16.80 16.00 7.73
N ASP A 402 16.84 14.94 6.93
CA ASP A 402 17.80 13.86 7.08
C ASP A 402 19.20 14.27 6.57
N GLU A 403 19.31 15.16 5.56
CA GLU A 403 20.58 15.80 5.15
C GLU A 403 21.23 16.60 6.29
N GLY A 404 20.43 17.27 7.11
CA GLY A 404 20.94 17.97 8.30
C GLY A 404 21.48 17.03 9.38
N LEU A 405 21.03 15.77 9.42
CA LEU A 405 21.55 14.74 10.33
C LEU A 405 22.80 14.04 9.78
N THR A 406 23.02 14.07 8.45
CA THR A 406 24.25 13.59 7.80
C THR A 406 25.43 14.53 7.98
N ALA A 407 25.19 15.76 8.46
CA ALA A 407 26.21 16.77 8.73
C ALA A 407 26.87 16.63 10.11
N GLN A 408 26.78 15.48 10.80
CA GLN A 408 27.69 15.24 11.91
C GLN A 408 29.11 15.11 11.32
N PRO A 409 30.07 15.95 11.73
CA PRO A 409 31.44 15.88 11.23
C PRO A 409 31.97 14.47 11.48
N LEU A 410 32.48 13.83 10.45
CA LEU A 410 33.53 12.84 10.65
C LEU A 410 34.54 13.51 11.56
N ASP A 411 34.95 12.89 12.67
CA ASP A 411 36.15 13.30 13.38
C ASP A 411 37.23 13.38 12.31
N GLU A 412 37.62 14.60 11.95
CA GLU A 412 38.62 14.88 10.91
C GLU A 412 39.93 14.13 11.17
N THR A 413 40.20 13.81 12.43
CA THR A 413 41.38 13.05 12.86
C THR A 413 41.37 11.57 12.45
N VAL A 414 40.18 10.92 12.24
CA VAL A 414 40.12 9.50 11.81
C VAL A 414 40.14 9.40 10.29
N ALA A 415 39.71 10.43 9.59
CA ALA A 415 39.62 10.44 8.14
C ALA A 415 40.99 10.68 7.44
N GLU A 416 41.92 11.44 8.08
CA GLU A 416 43.21 11.78 7.49
C GLU A 416 44.21 10.60 7.40
N GLU A 417 44.01 9.50 8.14
CA GLU A 417 44.89 8.33 8.15
C GLU A 417 44.40 7.13 7.29
N LEU A 418 43.22 7.24 6.65
CA LEU A 418 42.63 6.11 5.93
C LEU A 418 43.18 5.98 4.50
N SER A 419 44.14 5.10 4.30
CA SER A 419 44.60 4.67 2.97
C SER A 419 44.60 3.13 2.88
N GLY A 420 44.21 2.56 1.73
CA GLY A 420 44.18 1.14 1.54
C GLY A 420 43.08 0.41 2.33
N HIS A 421 42.14 1.12 2.90
CA HIS A 421 41.00 0.56 3.65
C HIS A 421 39.91 0.03 2.74
N VAL A 422 38.96 -0.75 3.31
CA VAL A 422 37.78 -1.25 2.63
C VAL A 422 36.56 -0.42 3.03
N VAL A 423 35.80 0.08 2.06
CA VAL A 423 34.53 0.75 2.30
C VAL A 423 33.39 -0.29 2.18
N ILE A 424 32.57 -0.44 3.23
CA ILE A 424 31.44 -1.38 3.27
C ILE A 424 30.14 -0.58 3.15
N ALA A 425 29.40 -0.75 2.07
CA ALA A 425 28.10 -0.14 1.86
C ALA A 425 26.96 -1.10 2.28
N GLY A 426 26.29 -0.80 3.41
CA GLY A 426 25.34 -1.64 4.11
C GLY A 426 26.01 -2.40 5.27
N PHE A 427 25.59 -2.15 6.50
CA PHE A 427 26.18 -2.77 7.68
C PHE A 427 25.24 -3.71 8.41
N GLY A 428 24.44 -4.43 7.63
CA GLY A 428 23.60 -5.53 8.08
C GLY A 428 24.40 -6.78 8.43
N ARG A 429 23.75 -7.95 8.48
CA ARG A 429 24.38 -9.23 8.89
C ARG A 429 25.64 -9.59 8.08
N ILE A 430 25.61 -9.38 6.78
CA ILE A 430 26.74 -9.69 5.88
C ILE A 430 27.86 -8.65 6.04
N GLY A 431 27.52 -7.35 6.11
CA GLY A 431 28.50 -6.30 6.34
C GLY A 431 29.24 -6.46 7.67
N GLN A 432 28.53 -6.83 8.74
CA GLN A 432 29.13 -7.12 10.05
C GLN A 432 30.03 -8.36 10.04
N LEU A 433 29.61 -9.41 9.32
CA LEU A 433 30.45 -10.61 9.14
C LEU A 433 31.75 -10.26 8.37
N LEU A 434 31.63 -9.52 7.29
CA LEU A 434 32.78 -9.05 6.51
C LEU A 434 33.72 -8.20 7.37
N ALA A 435 33.18 -7.23 8.12
CA ALA A 435 33.94 -6.39 9.03
C ALA A 435 34.74 -7.21 10.04
N LYS A 436 34.09 -8.19 10.67
CA LYS A 436 34.75 -9.11 11.62
C LYS A 436 35.92 -9.89 10.99
N VAL A 437 35.78 -10.32 9.74
CA VAL A 437 36.85 -11.02 9.03
C VAL A 437 38.00 -10.07 8.69
N LEU A 438 37.70 -8.83 8.30
CA LEU A 438 38.72 -7.81 8.04
C LEU A 438 39.48 -7.43 9.32
N GLU A 439 38.77 -7.25 10.45
CA GLU A 439 39.37 -7.00 11.76
C GLU A 439 40.34 -8.11 12.19
N GLN A 440 39.94 -9.37 12.02
CA GLN A 440 40.78 -10.53 12.34
C GLN A 440 42.09 -10.57 11.52
N LYS A 441 42.07 -9.93 10.36
CA LYS A 441 43.27 -9.84 9.48
C LYS A 441 44.00 -8.49 9.57
N GLY A 442 43.56 -7.61 10.46
CA GLY A 442 44.17 -6.28 10.63
C GLY A 442 43.93 -5.35 9.42
N VAL A 443 42.92 -5.59 8.62
CA VAL A 443 42.56 -4.74 7.49
C VAL A 443 41.60 -3.65 7.96
N ALA A 444 41.96 -2.40 7.77
CA ALA A 444 41.14 -1.25 8.11
C ALA A 444 39.89 -1.21 7.21
N TYR A 445 38.76 -0.86 7.80
CA TYR A 445 37.50 -0.66 7.07
C TYR A 445 36.72 0.52 7.63
N VAL A 446 35.82 1.04 6.82
CA VAL A 446 34.78 1.98 7.22
C VAL A 446 33.46 1.53 6.61
N ALA A 447 32.35 1.75 7.31
CA ALA A 447 31.05 1.28 6.85
C ALA A 447 30.01 2.41 6.74
N ILE A 448 29.13 2.29 5.76
CA ILE A 448 27.95 3.14 5.57
C ILE A 448 26.72 2.33 5.91
N GLU A 449 25.86 2.86 6.79
CA GLU A 449 24.57 2.26 7.12
C GLU A 449 23.45 3.30 6.89
N HIS A 450 22.37 2.85 6.25
CA HIS A 450 21.24 3.71 5.91
C HIS A 450 20.25 3.89 7.07
N ASP A 451 20.28 3.01 8.07
CA ASP A 451 19.50 3.15 9.30
C ASP A 451 20.30 3.93 10.36
N ALA A 452 19.83 5.15 10.66
CA ALA A 452 20.49 6.04 11.62
C ALA A 452 20.59 5.43 13.03
N HIS A 453 19.58 4.65 13.47
CA HIS A 453 19.61 4.00 14.79
C HIS A 453 20.62 2.87 14.85
N VAL A 454 20.73 2.10 13.76
CA VAL A 454 21.73 1.04 13.65
C VAL A 454 23.13 1.64 13.62
N ALA A 455 23.35 2.65 12.79
CA ALA A 455 24.63 3.33 12.68
C ALA A 455 25.07 3.92 14.03
N THR A 456 24.20 4.67 14.71
CA THR A 456 24.50 5.30 16.02
C THR A 456 24.80 4.24 17.08
N ARG A 457 24.05 3.15 17.13
CA ARG A 457 24.26 2.07 18.10
C ARG A 457 25.61 1.38 17.89
N LEU A 458 25.95 1.05 16.65
CA LEU A 458 27.18 0.35 16.33
C LEU A 458 28.40 1.24 16.51
N ARG A 459 28.27 2.54 16.21
CA ARG A 459 29.32 3.53 16.49
C ARG A 459 29.56 3.69 18.00
N ALA A 460 28.51 3.67 18.82
CA ALA A 460 28.65 3.67 20.27
C ALA A 460 29.35 2.41 20.82
N GLN A 461 29.39 1.34 20.03
CA GLN A 461 30.16 0.11 20.31
C GLN A 461 31.61 0.17 19.78
N GLY A 462 32.05 1.31 19.26
CA GLY A 462 33.41 1.52 18.76
C GLY A 462 33.61 1.07 17.30
N GLN A 463 32.56 0.71 16.56
CA GLN A 463 32.68 0.32 15.15
C GLN A 463 32.69 1.55 14.24
N PRO A 464 33.53 1.60 13.19
CA PRO A 464 33.63 2.74 12.27
C PRO A 464 32.46 2.76 11.27
N VAL A 465 31.23 2.94 11.79
CA VAL A 465 29.99 2.93 11.01
C VAL A 465 29.43 4.34 10.94
N TYR A 466 29.17 4.80 9.74
CA TYR A 466 28.63 6.13 9.46
C TYR A 466 27.24 6.03 8.87
N TYR A 467 26.34 6.89 9.34
CA TYR A 467 25.01 7.01 8.76
C TYR A 467 25.09 7.71 7.40
N GLY A 468 24.51 7.10 6.37
CA GLY A 468 24.48 7.72 5.05
C GLY A 468 23.92 6.81 3.97
N ASN A 469 23.87 7.37 2.76
CA ASN A 469 23.49 6.64 1.55
C ASN A 469 24.72 6.46 0.65
N ALA A 470 25.10 5.21 0.40
CA ALA A 470 26.24 4.88 -0.46
C ALA A 470 26.05 5.26 -1.94
N ALA A 471 24.80 5.52 -2.37
CA ALA A 471 24.51 6.04 -3.70
C ALA A 471 24.80 7.56 -3.82
N HIS A 472 25.15 8.23 -2.74
CA HIS A 472 25.44 9.68 -2.76
C HIS A 472 26.96 9.92 -2.88
N PRO A 473 27.47 10.52 -3.97
CA PRO A 473 28.92 10.71 -4.18
C PRO A 473 29.60 11.50 -3.07
N GLY A 474 28.90 12.46 -2.45
CA GLY A 474 29.41 13.22 -1.32
C GLY A 474 29.68 12.38 -0.07
N MET A 475 28.92 11.29 0.14
CA MET A 475 29.17 10.36 1.25
C MET A 475 30.40 9.49 0.99
N LEU A 476 30.55 8.98 -0.21
CA LEU A 476 31.71 8.21 -0.62
C LEU A 476 33.00 9.04 -0.52
N ARG A 477 32.96 10.31 -0.92
CA ARG A 477 34.09 11.23 -0.81
C ARG A 477 34.49 11.49 0.64
N LYS A 478 33.52 11.65 1.55
CA LYS A 478 33.80 11.82 2.99
C LYS A 478 34.52 10.63 3.62
N LEU A 479 34.35 9.43 3.05
CA LEU A 479 35.01 8.21 3.51
C LEU A 479 36.33 7.93 2.78
N HIS A 480 36.90 8.93 2.09
CA HIS A 480 38.12 8.80 1.32
C HIS A 480 38.15 7.58 0.39
N THR A 481 37.03 7.35 -0.29
CA THR A 481 36.85 6.20 -1.19
C THR A 481 37.84 6.23 -2.36
N GLU A 482 38.40 7.39 -2.70
CA GLU A 482 39.49 7.55 -3.67
C GLU A 482 40.79 6.84 -3.25
N HIS A 483 41.04 6.67 -1.94
CA HIS A 483 42.18 5.98 -1.37
C HIS A 483 41.85 4.57 -0.86
N ALA A 484 40.61 4.11 -1.05
CA ALA A 484 40.16 2.79 -0.62
C ALA A 484 40.73 1.69 -1.52
N ALA A 485 41.04 0.54 -0.92
CA ALA A 485 41.42 -0.67 -1.65
C ALA A 485 40.25 -1.28 -2.43
N ALA A 486 39.02 -1.17 -1.88
CA ALA A 486 37.80 -1.67 -2.49
C ALA A 486 36.55 -1.06 -1.85
N LEU A 487 35.46 -1.04 -2.64
CA LEU A 487 34.11 -0.81 -2.15
C LEU A 487 33.33 -2.14 -2.19
N VAL A 488 32.76 -2.55 -1.05
CA VAL A 488 31.96 -3.78 -0.95
C VAL A 488 30.52 -3.43 -0.60
N ILE A 489 29.60 -3.74 -1.51
CA ILE A 489 28.18 -3.44 -1.39
C ILE A 489 27.44 -4.67 -0.89
N THR A 490 26.97 -4.62 0.36
CA THR A 490 26.31 -5.74 1.07
C THR A 490 24.83 -5.50 1.34
N THR A 491 24.26 -4.40 0.81
CA THR A 491 22.83 -4.08 0.96
C THR A 491 21.96 -5.17 0.32
N ASP A 492 20.85 -5.49 0.96
CA ASP A 492 19.88 -6.49 0.49
C ASP A 492 18.84 -5.93 -0.51
N GLN A 493 18.77 -4.60 -0.65
CA GLN A 493 17.87 -3.94 -1.59
C GLN A 493 18.49 -3.85 -2.99
N PRO A 494 17.94 -4.54 -4.03
CA PRO A 494 18.52 -4.56 -5.37
C PRO A 494 18.71 -3.17 -5.98
N SER A 495 17.71 -2.29 -5.84
CA SER A 495 17.80 -0.92 -6.36
C SER A 495 18.84 -0.06 -5.65
N ALA A 496 18.99 -0.21 -4.33
CA ALA A 496 20.01 0.53 -3.57
C ALA A 496 21.42 0.06 -3.97
N ALA A 497 21.61 -1.25 -4.18
CA ALA A 497 22.86 -1.80 -4.70
C ALA A 497 23.19 -1.25 -6.09
N MET A 498 22.21 -1.25 -7.02
CA MET A 498 22.39 -0.69 -8.37
C MET A 498 22.82 0.77 -8.33
N HIS A 499 22.11 1.61 -7.56
CA HIS A 499 22.44 3.03 -7.45
C HIS A 499 23.82 3.25 -6.81
N ALA A 500 24.19 2.47 -5.80
CA ALA A 500 25.49 2.58 -5.15
C ALA A 500 26.64 2.19 -6.11
N VAL A 501 26.48 1.09 -6.89
CA VAL A 501 27.46 0.70 -7.92
C VAL A 501 27.59 1.78 -8.98
N THR A 502 26.49 2.27 -9.53
CA THR A 502 26.49 3.30 -10.57
C THR A 502 27.20 4.57 -10.08
N ALA A 503 26.79 5.10 -8.92
CA ALA A 503 27.38 6.31 -8.36
C ALA A 503 28.88 6.16 -8.03
N ALA A 504 29.27 4.99 -7.51
CA ALA A 504 30.68 4.72 -7.21
C ALA A 504 31.51 4.56 -8.47
N ARG A 505 31.00 3.90 -9.52
CA ARG A 505 31.72 3.71 -10.78
C ARG A 505 31.86 5.01 -11.55
N GLU A 506 30.85 5.89 -11.53
CA GLU A 506 30.93 7.22 -12.12
C GLU A 506 31.96 8.11 -11.41
N ALA A 507 31.99 8.06 -10.07
CA ALA A 507 32.91 8.88 -9.27
C ALA A 507 34.34 8.33 -9.23
N TYR A 508 34.52 7.00 -9.26
CA TYR A 508 35.80 6.29 -9.09
C TYR A 508 35.94 5.18 -10.14
N PRO A 509 36.34 5.51 -11.40
CA PRO A 509 36.37 4.55 -12.51
C PRO A 509 37.30 3.34 -12.31
N SER A 510 38.37 3.48 -11.52
CA SER A 510 39.37 2.43 -11.29
C SER A 510 39.16 1.63 -10.00
N LEU A 511 38.23 2.04 -9.12
CA LEU A 511 38.02 1.38 -7.84
C LEU A 511 37.45 -0.03 -8.02
N PRO A 512 38.00 -1.08 -7.38
CA PRO A 512 37.36 -2.38 -7.31
C PRO A 512 36.03 -2.30 -6.54
N ILE A 513 34.93 -2.68 -7.22
CA ILE A 513 33.58 -2.68 -6.64
C ILE A 513 33.07 -4.11 -6.59
N TYR A 514 32.88 -4.62 -5.38
CA TYR A 514 32.31 -5.93 -5.13
C TYR A 514 30.88 -5.78 -4.64
N ALA A 515 29.95 -6.57 -5.15
CA ALA A 515 28.56 -6.48 -4.76
C ALA A 515 27.97 -7.84 -4.46
N ARG A 516 27.10 -7.88 -3.48
CA ARG A 516 26.19 -8.97 -3.23
C ARG A 516 24.97 -8.83 -4.14
N SER A 517 24.48 -9.93 -4.71
CA SER A 517 23.19 -9.95 -5.39
C SER A 517 22.27 -11.02 -4.81
N ARG A 518 20.97 -10.85 -5.00
CA ARG A 518 19.97 -11.83 -4.58
C ARG A 518 20.01 -13.09 -5.43
N ASP A 519 20.11 -12.90 -6.74
CA ASP A 519 20.06 -13.96 -7.75
C ASP A 519 20.97 -13.64 -8.93
N GLU A 520 21.00 -14.53 -9.91
CA GLU A 520 21.85 -14.41 -11.09
C GLU A 520 21.43 -13.28 -12.05
N GLN A 521 20.13 -12.95 -12.10
CA GLN A 521 19.63 -11.85 -12.93
C GLN A 521 20.13 -10.51 -12.39
N HIS A 522 19.94 -10.28 -11.11
CA HIS A 522 20.43 -9.07 -10.44
C HIS A 522 21.97 -8.98 -10.47
N ALA A 523 22.67 -10.13 -10.47
CA ALA A 523 24.13 -10.14 -10.64
C ALA A 523 24.56 -9.66 -12.02
N ARG A 524 23.83 -9.97 -13.07
CA ARG A 524 24.08 -9.44 -14.43
C ARG A 524 23.88 -7.94 -14.49
N GLU A 525 22.76 -7.47 -13.98
CA GLU A 525 22.42 -6.04 -13.92
C GLU A 525 23.52 -5.23 -13.18
N LEU A 526 24.02 -5.73 -12.05
CA LEU A 526 25.10 -5.08 -11.29
C LEU A 526 26.43 -5.05 -12.06
N ARG A 527 26.77 -6.07 -12.84
CA ARG A 527 27.97 -6.06 -13.69
C ARG A 527 27.85 -5.08 -14.84
N GLU A 528 26.67 -4.97 -15.46
CA GLU A 528 26.40 -4.01 -16.53
C GLU A 528 26.61 -2.56 -16.09
N VAL A 529 26.26 -2.23 -14.84
CA VAL A 529 26.47 -0.88 -14.27
C VAL A 529 27.86 -0.69 -13.66
N GLY A 530 28.76 -1.68 -13.75
CA GLY A 530 30.17 -1.51 -13.47
C GLY A 530 30.68 -2.17 -12.18
N ALA A 531 29.98 -3.14 -11.59
CA ALA A 531 30.54 -3.95 -10.52
C ALA A 531 31.69 -4.84 -11.05
N THR A 532 32.82 -4.87 -10.33
CA THR A 532 33.99 -5.68 -10.70
C THR A 532 33.73 -7.17 -10.53
N ALA A 533 33.09 -7.55 -9.43
CA ALA A 533 32.59 -8.89 -9.22
C ALA A 533 31.30 -8.87 -8.37
N VAL A 534 30.45 -9.86 -8.60
CA VAL A 534 29.15 -9.99 -7.92
C VAL A 534 28.97 -11.40 -7.41
N VAL A 535 28.54 -11.53 -6.17
CA VAL A 535 28.28 -12.81 -5.50
C VAL A 535 26.76 -13.02 -5.38
N PRO A 536 26.16 -13.97 -6.16
CA PRO A 536 24.76 -14.30 -6.05
C PRO A 536 24.50 -15.21 -4.84
N GLU A 537 23.72 -14.77 -3.85
CA GLU A 537 23.43 -15.53 -2.63
C GLU A 537 22.78 -16.89 -2.89
N THR A 538 21.77 -16.89 -3.77
CA THR A 538 21.03 -18.12 -4.08
C THR A 538 21.94 -19.19 -4.72
N LEU A 539 22.90 -18.78 -5.55
CA LEU A 539 23.87 -19.67 -6.15
C LEU A 539 24.81 -20.25 -5.09
N GLU A 540 25.44 -19.38 -4.28
CA GLU A 540 26.41 -19.82 -3.26
C GLU A 540 25.75 -20.69 -2.19
N ALA A 541 24.55 -20.35 -1.73
CA ALA A 541 23.79 -21.20 -0.82
C ALA A 541 23.42 -22.55 -1.45
N GLY A 542 23.03 -22.55 -2.73
CA GLY A 542 22.75 -23.78 -3.48
C GLY A 542 23.97 -24.67 -3.63
N LEU A 543 25.14 -24.10 -3.97
CA LEU A 543 26.40 -24.83 -4.05
C LEU A 543 26.81 -25.43 -2.71
N GLN A 544 26.64 -24.67 -1.61
CA GLN A 544 26.94 -25.17 -0.26
C GLN A 544 26.03 -26.34 0.13
N LEU A 545 24.72 -26.24 -0.15
CA LEU A 545 23.78 -27.35 0.10
C LEU A 545 24.11 -28.57 -0.76
N SER A 546 24.52 -28.35 -2.02
CA SER A 546 24.97 -29.43 -2.91
C SER A 546 26.23 -30.13 -2.37
N ALA A 547 27.16 -29.34 -1.78
CA ALA A 547 28.34 -29.93 -1.12
C ALA A 547 27.94 -30.90 -0.01
N PHE A 548 27.03 -30.49 0.89
CA PHE A 548 26.57 -31.38 1.95
C PHE A 548 25.85 -32.61 1.44
N ALA A 549 25.04 -32.50 0.41
CA ALA A 549 24.35 -33.63 -0.22
C ALA A 549 25.34 -34.61 -0.84
N LEU A 550 26.31 -34.13 -1.62
CA LEU A 550 27.31 -34.95 -2.27
C LEU A 550 28.24 -35.63 -1.25
N HIS A 551 28.59 -34.95 -0.17
CA HIS A 551 29.34 -35.51 0.94
C HIS A 551 28.57 -36.66 1.64
N THR A 552 27.26 -36.48 1.86
CA THR A 552 26.41 -37.51 2.46
C THR A 552 26.30 -38.77 1.60
N VAL A 553 26.38 -38.64 0.27
CA VAL A 553 26.37 -39.76 -0.66
C VAL A 553 27.75 -40.43 -0.79
N GLY A 554 28.77 -39.90 -0.10
CA GLY A 554 30.10 -40.51 0.00
C GLY A 554 31.07 -40.14 -1.12
N LEU A 555 30.86 -39.04 -1.86
CA LEU A 555 31.83 -38.56 -2.82
C LEU A 555 33.07 -37.96 -2.12
N PRO A 556 34.30 -38.17 -2.66
CA PRO A 556 35.50 -37.56 -2.13
C PRO A 556 35.47 -36.00 -2.18
N GLU A 557 36.01 -35.35 -1.16
CA GLU A 557 36.00 -33.87 -1.05
C GLU A 557 36.62 -33.18 -2.29
N GLY A 558 37.68 -33.73 -2.87
CA GLY A 558 38.30 -33.17 -4.06
C GLY A 558 37.39 -33.19 -5.29
N VAL A 559 36.58 -34.23 -5.46
CA VAL A 559 35.60 -34.35 -6.56
C VAL A 559 34.45 -33.36 -6.32
N ILE A 560 33.99 -33.24 -5.07
CA ILE A 560 32.95 -32.27 -4.68
C ILE A 560 33.43 -30.86 -5.00
N ALA A 561 34.60 -30.46 -4.52
CA ALA A 561 35.15 -29.12 -4.74
C ALA A 561 35.30 -28.80 -6.25
N GLN A 562 35.82 -29.73 -7.03
CA GLN A 562 35.97 -29.56 -8.48
C GLN A 562 34.62 -29.44 -9.21
N THR A 563 33.63 -30.23 -8.80
CA THR A 563 32.27 -30.17 -9.39
C THR A 563 31.60 -28.84 -9.08
N LEU A 564 31.69 -28.36 -7.85
CA LEU A 564 31.08 -27.11 -7.44
C LEU A 564 31.75 -25.90 -8.07
N GLU A 565 33.09 -25.93 -8.22
CA GLU A 565 33.82 -24.85 -8.87
C GLU A 565 33.50 -24.81 -10.38
N ALA A 566 33.40 -25.94 -11.03
CA ALA A 566 32.98 -26.01 -12.42
C ALA A 566 31.56 -25.46 -12.65
N GLU A 567 30.63 -25.77 -11.74
CA GLU A 567 29.25 -25.22 -11.80
C GLU A 567 29.22 -23.73 -11.50
N ARG A 568 30.02 -23.25 -10.53
CA ARG A 568 30.19 -21.82 -10.25
C ARG A 568 30.69 -21.06 -11.45
N GLU A 569 31.77 -21.54 -12.10
CA GLU A 569 32.30 -20.91 -13.29
C GLU A 569 31.32 -20.93 -14.47
N ARG A 570 30.62 -22.05 -14.66
CA ARG A 570 29.63 -22.18 -15.72
C ARG A 570 28.54 -21.14 -15.59
N ARG A 571 28.01 -20.90 -14.37
CA ARG A 571 26.94 -19.95 -14.13
C ARG A 571 27.42 -18.49 -14.10
N VAL A 572 28.66 -18.25 -13.70
CA VAL A 572 29.27 -16.92 -13.78
C VAL A 572 29.60 -16.53 -15.22
N LYS A 573 29.95 -17.52 -16.09
CA LYS A 573 30.30 -17.32 -17.51
C LYS A 573 29.10 -17.37 -18.46
N LEU A 574 27.92 -17.81 -18.03
CA LEU A 574 26.68 -17.68 -18.81
C LEU A 574 26.29 -16.20 -18.94
N LYS A 575 26.78 -15.62 -20.06
CA LYS A 575 26.48 -14.23 -20.49
C LYS A 575 25.00 -14.06 -20.83
#